data_72f3567b97c80603ccdbe9551c7a7440
#
_entry.id   72f3567b97c80603ccdbe9551c7a7440
#
_cell.length_a   1.000
_cell.length_b   1.000
_cell.length_c   1.000
_cell.angle_alpha   90.00
_cell.angle_beta   90.00
_cell.angle_gamma   90.00
#
_symmetry.space_group_name_H-M   'P 1'
#
loop_
_entity.id
_entity.type
_entity.pdbx_description
1 polymer ?
#
loop_
_entity_poly.entity_id
_entity_poly.type
_entity_poly.pdbx_seq_one_letter_code
_entity_poly.pdbx_strand_id
1 'polypeptide(L)'
;KNMPLNAEEYGSPNVDSYVRRSYKGGWCYYVKGKEGKIYHNGITLDVNSLYPAMMESMSGNYYPVGKPKFWKGEIPQELLENNEKYKNYYYFVRIRTRFKLKEGKLPCIQIKGNKRYKATEWLDSSDFTINGKKSRYTKDRKGNITDSFVTLTLTCVDYELIKEHYDLIDCEILDGCYFRTEIGIFDTYIEKWKEIKENSTGAIRAIAKLFLNSLYGKMASSDESSYKVAYINEKGSLSYHIVVENEKEVGYI
;
A
#
# COMPACT_ATOMS: atom_id res chain seq x y z
N LYS A 1 9.20 13.30 6.93
CA LYS A 1 8.78 12.73 5.65
C LYS A 1 9.79 12.98 4.55
N ASN A 2 10.33 14.18 4.41
CA ASN A 2 11.20 14.60 3.32
C ASN A 2 12.70 14.44 3.58
N MET A 3 13.09 13.47 4.41
CA MET A 3 14.51 13.13 4.60
C MET A 3 15.09 12.67 3.25
N PRO A 4 16.13 13.35 2.73
CA PRO A 4 16.69 13.00 1.42
C PRO A 4 17.33 11.61 1.43
N LEU A 5 17.23 10.93 0.30
CA LEU A 5 17.89 9.66 0.00
C LEU A 5 18.68 9.78 -1.29
N ASN A 6 19.66 8.92 -1.48
CA ASN A 6 20.29 8.75 -2.78
C ASN A 6 19.31 8.06 -3.73
N ALA A 7 18.77 8.81 -4.70
CA ALA A 7 17.75 8.33 -5.63
C ALA A 7 18.27 7.23 -6.57
N GLU A 8 19.54 7.28 -6.94
CA GLU A 8 20.17 6.24 -7.78
C GLU A 8 20.30 4.93 -7.00
N GLU A 9 20.63 5.04 -5.73
CA GLU A 9 20.88 3.91 -4.86
C GLU A 9 19.59 3.21 -4.42
N TYR A 10 18.59 3.96 -3.96
CA TYR A 10 17.34 3.42 -3.41
C TYR A 10 16.14 3.57 -4.35
N GLY A 11 16.33 4.14 -5.51
CA GLY A 11 15.28 4.37 -6.49
C GLY A 11 14.20 5.35 -6.01
N SER A 12 14.49 6.17 -5.00
CA SER A 12 13.56 7.13 -4.40
C SER A 12 14.30 8.34 -3.85
N PRO A 13 13.83 9.56 -4.12
CA PRO A 13 14.55 10.78 -3.74
C PRO A 13 14.47 11.08 -2.23
N ASN A 14 13.54 10.51 -1.52
CA ASN A 14 13.36 10.70 -0.08
C ASN A 14 12.70 9.51 0.60
N VAL A 15 12.71 9.51 1.94
CA VAL A 15 12.14 8.45 2.77
C VAL A 15 10.65 8.25 2.53
N ASP A 16 9.88 9.33 2.40
CA ASP A 16 8.44 9.25 2.17
C ASP A 16 8.13 8.52 0.86
N SER A 17 8.79 8.90 -0.24
CA SER A 17 8.58 8.25 -1.53
C SER A 17 9.03 6.79 -1.55
N TYR A 18 10.05 6.41 -0.78
CA TYR A 18 10.46 5.02 -0.59
C TYR A 18 9.38 4.21 0.12
N VAL A 19 8.95 4.67 1.28
CA VAL A 19 7.94 3.99 2.11
C VAL A 19 6.58 3.93 1.42
N ARG A 20 6.17 4.99 0.71
CA ARG A 20 4.91 5.04 -0.06
C ARG A 20 4.77 3.96 -1.12
N ARG A 21 5.84 3.41 -1.61
CA ARG A 21 5.77 2.28 -2.55
C ARG A 21 5.15 1.04 -1.95
N SER A 22 5.23 0.88 -0.62
CA SER A 22 4.58 -0.22 0.11
C SER A 22 3.09 0.02 0.36
N TYR A 23 2.63 1.28 0.24
CA TYR A 23 1.23 1.60 0.50
C TYR A 23 0.30 0.93 -0.50
N LYS A 24 -0.73 0.27 0.03
CA LYS A 24 -1.76 -0.42 -0.75
C LYS A 24 -3.13 0.15 -0.39
N GLY A 25 -4.04 0.11 -1.36
CA GLY A 25 -5.46 0.32 -1.11
C GLY A 25 -6.12 -0.87 -0.42
N GLY A 26 -7.41 -0.76 -0.15
CA GLY A 26 -8.20 -1.88 0.37
C GLY A 26 -8.13 -3.09 -0.58
N TRP A 27 -8.07 -4.28 0.00
CA TRP A 27 -8.09 -5.51 -0.76
C TRP A 27 -9.50 -5.82 -1.22
N CYS A 28 -9.69 -6.02 -2.52
CA CYS A 28 -10.96 -6.37 -3.12
C CYS A 28 -10.80 -7.66 -3.93
N TYR A 29 -11.63 -8.63 -3.63
CA TYR A 29 -11.60 -9.93 -4.30
C TYR A 29 -13.01 -10.47 -4.54
N TYR A 30 -13.20 -11.15 -5.63
CA TYR A 30 -14.40 -11.94 -5.91
C TYR A 30 -14.00 -13.35 -6.39
N VAL A 31 -14.86 -14.31 -6.11
CA VAL A 31 -14.63 -15.71 -6.52
C VAL A 31 -14.92 -15.85 -8.02
N LYS A 32 -13.89 -16.15 -8.82
CA LYS A 32 -14.03 -16.38 -10.26
C LYS A 32 -15.11 -17.41 -10.58
N GLY A 33 -15.86 -17.14 -11.65
CA GLY A 33 -16.93 -18.02 -12.13
C GLY A 33 -18.24 -17.87 -11.37
N LYS A 34 -18.32 -16.92 -10.44
CA LYS A 34 -19.57 -16.53 -9.76
C LYS A 34 -20.15 -15.22 -10.25
N GLU A 35 -19.49 -14.58 -11.21
CA GLU A 35 -19.92 -13.33 -11.83
C GLU A 35 -21.23 -13.53 -12.60
N GLY A 36 -22.13 -12.54 -12.52
CA GLY A 36 -23.41 -12.54 -13.24
C GLY A 36 -24.43 -13.57 -12.75
N LYS A 37 -24.14 -14.31 -11.68
CA LYS A 37 -25.09 -15.24 -11.09
C LYS A 37 -25.95 -14.54 -10.03
N ILE A 38 -27.22 -14.92 -9.97
CA ILE A 38 -28.17 -14.43 -8.96
C ILE A 38 -28.17 -15.42 -7.79
N TYR A 39 -27.96 -14.90 -6.59
CA TYR A 39 -28.04 -15.68 -5.35
C TYR A 39 -29.22 -15.15 -4.53
N HIS A 40 -30.13 -16.03 -4.15
CA HIS A 40 -31.35 -15.65 -3.43
C HIS A 40 -31.14 -15.46 -1.91
N ASN A 41 -30.08 -16.06 -1.37
CA ASN A 41 -29.73 -15.95 0.05
C ASN A 41 -28.29 -15.49 0.17
N GLY A 42 -28.07 -14.43 0.93
CA GLY A 42 -26.72 -13.89 1.19
C GLY A 42 -26.67 -13.23 2.57
N ILE A 43 -25.46 -13.21 3.13
CA ILE A 43 -25.16 -12.51 4.38
C ILE A 43 -24.09 -11.49 4.07
N THR A 44 -24.34 -10.23 4.47
CA THR A 44 -23.31 -9.17 4.45
C THR A 44 -22.76 -9.02 5.86
N LEU A 45 -21.45 -9.11 5.99
CA LEU A 45 -20.73 -8.91 7.24
C LEU A 45 -19.84 -7.68 7.13
N ASP A 46 -19.81 -6.89 8.19
CA ASP A 46 -18.95 -5.70 8.31
C ASP A 46 -18.27 -5.69 9.67
N VAL A 47 -17.02 -5.22 9.70
CA VAL A 47 -16.28 -5.05 10.96
C VAL A 47 -16.39 -3.60 11.42
N ASN A 48 -16.98 -3.41 12.58
CA ASN A 48 -17.16 -2.08 13.16
C ASN A 48 -15.83 -1.34 13.36
N SER A 49 -15.67 -0.20 12.67
CA SER A 49 -14.48 0.67 12.79
C SER A 49 -13.16 -0.10 12.66
N LEU A 50 -13.02 -0.97 11.64
CA LEU A 50 -11.88 -1.89 11.48
C LEU A 50 -10.53 -1.17 11.60
N TYR A 51 -10.33 -0.05 10.89
CA TYR A 51 -9.05 0.66 10.92
C TYR A 51 -8.73 1.22 12.32
N PRO A 52 -9.63 1.97 13.00
CA PRO A 52 -9.40 2.38 14.37
C PRO A 52 -9.11 1.21 15.32
N ALA A 53 -9.88 0.13 15.24
CA ALA A 53 -9.69 -1.06 16.08
C ALA A 53 -8.31 -1.70 15.89
N MET A 54 -7.76 -1.68 14.66
CA MET A 54 -6.41 -2.17 14.39
C MET A 54 -5.32 -1.19 14.83
N MET A 55 -5.65 0.10 14.97
CA MET A 55 -4.70 1.14 15.38
C MET A 55 -4.63 1.34 16.90
N GLU A 56 -5.61 0.84 17.66
CA GLU A 56 -5.58 0.83 19.13
C GLU A 56 -4.52 -0.16 19.68
N SER A 57 -3.95 0.16 20.85
CA SER A 57 -2.99 -0.73 21.54
C SER A 57 -3.55 -2.12 21.82
N MET A 58 -4.86 -2.22 22.06
CA MET A 58 -5.55 -3.49 22.30
C MET A 58 -5.43 -4.48 21.12
N SER A 59 -5.14 -4.02 19.91
CA SER A 59 -4.88 -4.88 18.76
C SER A 59 -3.54 -5.65 18.87
N GLY A 60 -2.63 -5.17 19.74
CA GLY A 60 -1.27 -5.67 19.85
C GLY A 60 -0.35 -5.26 18.69
N ASN A 61 -0.81 -4.36 17.80
CA ASN A 61 -0.02 -3.87 16.68
C ASN A 61 0.96 -2.77 17.10
N TYR A 62 2.19 -2.90 16.62
CA TYR A 62 3.26 -1.92 16.78
C TYR A 62 3.40 -1.08 15.52
N TYR A 63 3.70 0.20 15.71
CA TYR A 63 3.79 1.17 14.60
C TYR A 63 5.17 1.79 14.53
N PRO A 64 5.69 2.05 13.32
CA PRO A 64 7.01 2.64 13.12
C PRO A 64 7.06 4.08 13.62
N VAL A 65 8.09 4.41 14.39
CA VAL A 65 8.34 5.75 14.94
C VAL A 65 9.77 6.20 14.70
N GLY A 66 9.99 7.52 14.71
CA GLY A 66 11.31 8.13 14.61
C GLY A 66 11.90 8.11 13.21
N LYS A 67 13.22 8.07 13.13
CA LYS A 67 13.99 8.11 11.88
C LYS A 67 14.36 6.69 11.43
N PRO A 68 14.25 6.37 10.14
CA PRO A 68 14.66 5.08 9.63
C PRO A 68 16.18 4.93 9.56
N LYS A 69 16.61 3.67 9.63
CA LYS A 69 17.93 3.24 9.18
C LYS A 69 17.77 2.40 7.91
N PHE A 70 18.66 2.58 6.96
CA PHE A 70 18.66 1.86 5.68
C PHE A 70 19.73 0.77 5.67
N TRP A 71 19.47 -0.30 4.91
CA TRP A 71 20.43 -1.35 4.61
C TRP A 71 20.34 -1.77 3.14
N LYS A 72 21.35 -2.50 2.66
CA LYS A 72 21.39 -3.13 1.35
C LYS A 72 21.59 -4.63 1.45
N GLY A 73 21.07 -5.35 0.49
CA GLY A 73 21.13 -6.80 0.45
C GLY A 73 20.22 -7.45 1.48
N GLU A 74 20.70 -8.53 2.09
CA GLU A 74 19.92 -9.35 3.02
C GLU A 74 19.36 -8.57 4.22
N ILE A 75 18.23 -9.02 4.72
CA ILE A 75 17.60 -8.42 5.91
C ILE A 75 18.53 -8.62 7.12
N PRO A 76 18.90 -7.53 7.83
CA PRO A 76 19.74 -7.65 9.02
C PRO A 76 19.14 -8.61 10.05
N GLN A 77 19.98 -9.50 10.59
CA GLN A 77 19.54 -10.54 11.53
C GLN A 77 18.85 -9.96 12.77
N GLU A 78 19.28 -8.78 13.24
CA GLU A 78 18.65 -8.08 14.36
C GLU A 78 17.15 -7.76 14.13
N LEU A 79 16.70 -7.68 12.86
CA LEU A 79 15.31 -7.42 12.52
C LEU A 79 14.45 -8.68 12.53
N LEU A 80 15.08 -9.84 12.48
CA LEU A 80 14.42 -11.15 12.45
C LEU A 80 14.42 -11.80 13.85
N GLU A 81 15.46 -11.59 14.63
CA GLU A 81 15.61 -12.16 15.95
C GLU A 81 14.91 -11.30 17.02
N ASN A 82 14.27 -11.96 17.98
CA ASN A 82 13.60 -11.32 19.12
C ASN A 82 12.62 -10.19 18.75
N ASN A 83 12.10 -10.22 17.53
CA ASN A 83 11.21 -9.19 16.98
C ASN A 83 9.78 -9.72 16.75
N GLU A 84 9.29 -10.53 17.68
CA GLU A 84 7.94 -11.07 17.63
C GLU A 84 6.90 -9.95 17.47
N LYS A 85 5.98 -10.12 16.51
CA LYS A 85 4.96 -9.12 16.16
C LYS A 85 5.54 -7.71 15.89
N TYR A 86 6.81 -7.66 15.49
CA TYR A 86 7.51 -6.39 15.20
C TYR A 86 7.59 -5.41 16.40
N LYS A 87 7.68 -5.92 17.59
CA LYS A 87 7.72 -5.12 18.84
C LYS A 87 8.94 -4.22 18.99
N ASN A 88 10.05 -4.56 18.36
CA ASN A 88 11.29 -3.78 18.44
C ASN A 88 11.53 -2.95 17.19
N TYR A 89 11.30 -3.56 16.03
CA TYR A 89 11.58 -2.95 14.74
C TYR A 89 10.48 -3.24 13.74
N TYR A 90 10.02 -2.22 13.03
CA TYR A 90 9.15 -2.33 11.87
C TYR A 90 9.96 -2.00 10.62
N TYR A 91 10.01 -2.91 9.66
CA TYR A 91 10.82 -2.72 8.48
C TYR A 91 10.01 -2.73 7.19
N PHE A 92 10.59 -2.08 6.20
CA PHE A 92 10.16 -2.10 4.81
C PHE A 92 11.27 -2.74 4.00
N VAL A 93 10.93 -3.68 3.15
CA VAL A 93 11.89 -4.41 2.32
C VAL A 93 11.53 -4.25 0.86
N ARG A 94 12.54 -4.04 0.02
CA ARG A 94 12.40 -4.03 -1.43
C ARG A 94 13.01 -5.29 -1.99
N ILE A 95 12.16 -6.06 -2.67
CA ILE A 95 12.54 -7.33 -3.29
C ILE A 95 12.34 -7.28 -4.79
N ARG A 96 13.09 -8.08 -5.50
CA ARG A 96 12.91 -8.36 -6.92
C ARG A 96 12.68 -9.86 -7.07
N THR A 97 11.54 -10.26 -7.60
CA THR A 97 11.14 -11.66 -7.63
C THR A 97 10.18 -11.96 -8.78
N ARG A 98 10.14 -13.22 -9.18
CA ARG A 98 8.97 -13.83 -9.83
C ARG A 98 8.15 -14.53 -8.76
N PHE A 99 6.88 -14.73 -9.01
CA PHE A 99 6.00 -15.38 -8.02
C PHE A 99 4.87 -16.14 -8.68
N LYS A 100 4.40 -17.16 -7.98
CA LYS A 100 3.26 -17.99 -8.34
C LYS A 100 2.37 -18.19 -7.12
N LEU A 101 1.05 -18.01 -7.28
CA LEU A 101 0.09 -18.24 -6.20
C LEU A 101 0.08 -19.72 -5.83
N LYS A 102 0.22 -20.01 -4.55
CA LYS A 102 0.08 -21.38 -4.01
C LYS A 102 -1.36 -21.86 -4.13
N GLU A 103 -1.53 -23.15 -4.28
CA GLU A 103 -2.85 -23.76 -4.35
C GLU A 103 -3.65 -23.48 -3.07
N GLY A 104 -4.94 -23.17 -3.23
CA GLY A 104 -5.84 -22.86 -2.13
C GLY A 104 -5.62 -21.51 -1.43
N LYS A 105 -4.64 -20.72 -1.84
CA LYS A 105 -4.39 -19.38 -1.28
C LYS A 105 -5.06 -18.28 -2.10
N LEU A 106 -5.35 -17.15 -1.45
CA LEU A 106 -5.90 -15.96 -2.10
C LEU A 106 -4.79 -15.02 -2.57
N PRO A 107 -4.96 -14.36 -3.72
CA PRO A 107 -3.98 -13.39 -4.20
C PRO A 107 -3.96 -12.15 -3.31
N CYS A 108 -2.78 -11.70 -2.88
CA CYS A 108 -2.60 -10.53 -2.02
C CYS A 108 -1.60 -9.50 -2.58
N ILE A 109 -0.93 -9.80 -3.70
CA ILE A 109 -0.02 -8.85 -4.35
C ILE A 109 -0.84 -7.84 -5.16
N GLN A 110 -0.72 -6.56 -4.81
CA GLN A 110 -1.33 -5.44 -5.54
C GLN A 110 -0.26 -4.65 -6.28
N ILE A 111 -0.55 -4.29 -7.53
CA ILE A 111 0.31 -3.44 -8.35
C ILE A 111 -0.36 -2.10 -8.57
N LYS A 112 0.30 -1.04 -8.16
CA LYS A 112 -0.18 0.34 -8.34
C LYS A 112 -0.19 0.75 -9.81
N GLY A 113 -1.08 1.69 -10.16
CA GLY A 113 -1.11 2.31 -11.47
C GLY A 113 -1.98 1.60 -12.49
N ASN A 114 -2.85 0.67 -12.10
CA ASN A 114 -3.84 0.10 -12.99
C ASN A 114 -4.91 1.15 -13.35
N LYS A 115 -4.80 1.72 -14.54
CA LYS A 115 -5.71 2.77 -15.04
C LYS A 115 -7.16 2.29 -15.29
N ARG A 116 -7.42 0.98 -15.21
CA ARG A 116 -8.73 0.40 -15.56
C ARG A 116 -9.58 0.00 -14.37
N TYR A 117 -9.19 0.34 -13.14
CA TYR A 117 -9.91 -0.05 -11.91
C TYR A 117 -10.25 -1.54 -11.79
N LYS A 118 -9.50 -2.40 -12.50
CA LYS A 118 -9.63 -3.85 -12.37
C LYS A 118 -8.83 -4.30 -11.15
N ALA A 119 -9.22 -5.44 -10.59
CA ALA A 119 -8.46 -6.11 -9.55
C ALA A 119 -6.96 -6.07 -9.87
N THR A 120 -6.18 -5.55 -8.94
CA THR A 120 -4.74 -5.35 -9.10
C THR A 120 -3.93 -6.49 -8.50
N GLU A 121 -4.62 -7.51 -8.01
CA GLU A 121 -4.02 -8.71 -7.47
C GLU A 121 -3.40 -9.55 -8.57
N TRP A 122 -2.17 -9.96 -8.34
CA TRP A 122 -1.45 -10.80 -9.26
C TRP A 122 -1.39 -12.24 -8.77
N LEU A 123 -1.85 -13.13 -9.66
CA LEU A 123 -1.84 -14.57 -9.39
C LEU A 123 -0.45 -15.16 -9.70
N ASP A 124 0.18 -14.71 -10.76
CA ASP A 124 1.42 -15.27 -11.25
C ASP A 124 2.21 -14.23 -12.05
N SER A 125 3.50 -14.14 -11.82
CA SER A 125 4.44 -13.35 -12.62
C SER A 125 5.40 -14.23 -13.42
N SER A 126 5.48 -15.52 -13.14
CA SER A 126 6.31 -16.46 -13.87
C SER A 126 5.69 -16.91 -15.19
N ASP A 127 4.35 -16.90 -15.27
CA ASP A 127 3.62 -17.14 -16.51
C ASP A 127 3.20 -15.81 -17.16
N PHE A 128 3.73 -15.57 -18.33
CA PHE A 128 3.45 -14.36 -19.08
C PHE A 128 2.21 -14.42 -19.95
N THR A 129 1.53 -15.53 -19.99
CA THR A 129 0.45 -15.74 -20.93
C THR A 129 -0.89 -15.70 -20.24
N ILE A 130 -1.63 -14.59 -20.44
CA ILE A 130 -3.06 -14.52 -20.13
C ILE A 130 -3.80 -14.43 -21.44
N ASN A 131 -4.69 -15.41 -21.72
CA ASN A 131 -5.46 -15.50 -22.95
C ASN A 131 -4.58 -15.47 -24.22
N GLY A 132 -3.47 -16.19 -24.20
CA GLY A 132 -2.52 -16.25 -25.30
C GLY A 132 -1.68 -14.97 -25.50
N LYS A 133 -1.82 -13.99 -24.62
CA LYS A 133 -1.03 -12.74 -24.65
C LYS A 133 -0.15 -12.64 -23.42
N LYS A 134 1.12 -12.34 -23.63
CA LYS A 134 2.07 -12.06 -22.56
C LYS A 134 1.64 -10.82 -21.79
N SER A 135 1.50 -10.92 -20.45
CA SER A 135 0.81 -9.92 -19.66
C SER A 135 1.67 -9.09 -18.72
N ARG A 136 2.93 -9.54 -18.44
CA ARG A 136 3.72 -8.87 -17.42
C ARG A 136 5.20 -8.86 -17.68
N TYR A 137 5.81 -7.64 -17.41
CA TYR A 137 7.11 -7.57 -17.94
C TYR A 137 7.74 -6.22 -17.92
N THR A 138 9.03 -6.20 -17.97
CA THR A 138 9.79 -5.10 -18.50
C THR A 138 9.78 -5.20 -20.02
N LYS A 139 9.45 -4.12 -20.72
CA LYS A 139 9.47 -4.04 -22.18
C LYS A 139 10.69 -3.24 -22.63
N ASP A 140 11.30 -3.69 -23.72
CA ASP A 140 12.26 -2.88 -24.45
C ASP A 140 11.56 -1.73 -25.21
N ARG A 141 12.35 -0.88 -25.88
CA ARG A 141 11.83 0.25 -26.67
C ARG A 141 10.94 -0.20 -27.85
N LYS A 142 11.05 -1.45 -28.28
CA LYS A 142 10.24 -2.04 -29.33
C LYS A 142 8.98 -2.72 -28.81
N GLY A 143 8.80 -2.74 -27.49
CA GLY A 143 7.66 -3.37 -26.83
C GLY A 143 7.82 -4.87 -26.61
N ASN A 144 9.00 -5.46 -26.86
CA ASN A 144 9.26 -6.87 -26.56
C ASN A 144 9.45 -7.07 -25.06
N ILE A 145 9.00 -8.21 -24.56
CA ILE A 145 9.17 -8.59 -23.18
C ILE A 145 10.59 -9.04 -22.93
N THR A 146 11.24 -8.39 -21.98
CA THR A 146 12.63 -8.66 -21.65
C THR A 146 12.81 -9.32 -20.29
N ASP A 147 11.85 -9.14 -19.36
CA ASP A 147 11.96 -9.62 -18.00
C ASP A 147 10.58 -9.88 -17.37
N SER A 148 10.48 -10.90 -16.53
CA SER A 148 9.31 -11.27 -15.75
C SER A 148 9.40 -10.89 -14.29
N PHE A 149 10.53 -10.43 -13.86
CA PHE A 149 10.72 -10.01 -12.48
C PHE A 149 9.93 -8.76 -12.17
N VAL A 150 9.43 -8.73 -10.95
CA VAL A 150 8.71 -7.58 -10.40
C VAL A 150 9.45 -7.10 -9.17
N THR A 151 9.65 -5.79 -9.10
CA THR A 151 10.19 -5.15 -7.91
C THR A 151 9.02 -4.70 -7.03
N LEU A 152 8.99 -5.19 -5.81
CA LEU A 152 7.97 -4.88 -4.80
C LEU A 152 8.65 -4.23 -3.60
N THR A 153 8.05 -3.15 -3.08
CA THR A 153 8.38 -2.61 -1.76
C THR A 153 7.26 -3.02 -0.82
N LEU A 154 7.61 -3.69 0.26
CA LEU A 154 6.68 -4.36 1.15
C LEU A 154 6.93 -3.94 2.59
N THR A 155 5.88 -3.87 3.38
CA THR A 155 6.02 -3.88 4.84
C THR A 155 6.46 -5.27 5.29
N CYS A 156 7.05 -5.37 6.48
CA CYS A 156 7.40 -6.66 7.08
C CYS A 156 6.19 -7.60 7.16
N VAL A 157 5.01 -7.08 7.48
CA VAL A 157 3.76 -7.85 7.52
C VAL A 157 3.38 -8.38 6.14
N ASP A 158 3.44 -7.51 5.12
CA ASP A 158 3.14 -7.93 3.75
C ASP A 158 4.16 -8.93 3.20
N TYR A 159 5.43 -8.79 3.60
CA TYR A 159 6.47 -9.70 3.17
C TYR A 159 6.22 -11.13 3.70
N GLU A 160 5.85 -11.26 4.97
CA GLU A 160 5.46 -12.56 5.53
C GLU A 160 4.19 -13.11 4.86
N LEU A 161 3.17 -12.28 4.67
CA LEU A 161 1.94 -12.66 4.00
C LEU A 161 2.20 -13.17 2.57
N ILE A 162 3.07 -12.50 1.83
CA ILE A 162 3.42 -12.91 0.47
C ILE A 162 4.16 -14.25 0.48
N LYS A 163 5.09 -14.48 1.39
CA LYS A 163 5.77 -15.78 1.54
C LYS A 163 4.78 -16.91 1.88
N GLU A 164 3.76 -16.62 2.67
CA GLU A 164 2.72 -17.58 2.98
C GLU A 164 1.87 -17.94 1.77
N HIS A 165 1.49 -16.95 0.96
CA HIS A 165 0.53 -17.10 -0.13
C HIS A 165 1.16 -17.48 -1.46
N TYR A 166 2.44 -17.17 -1.69
CA TYR A 166 3.11 -17.38 -2.96
C TYR A 166 4.40 -18.17 -2.83
N ASP A 167 4.72 -18.90 -3.88
CA ASP A 167 6.08 -19.36 -4.12
C ASP A 167 6.86 -18.22 -4.76
N LEU A 168 7.87 -17.72 -4.07
CA LEU A 168 8.78 -16.71 -4.59
C LEU A 168 9.91 -17.41 -5.35
N ILE A 169 10.11 -17.03 -6.61
CA ILE A 169 11.05 -17.66 -7.54
C ILE A 169 12.16 -16.67 -7.82
N ASP A 170 13.40 -17.09 -7.61
CA ASP A 170 14.61 -16.26 -7.80
C ASP A 170 14.47 -14.92 -7.05
N CYS A 171 14.05 -14.96 -5.79
CA CYS A 171 13.82 -13.79 -4.98
C CYS A 171 15.14 -13.20 -4.51
N GLU A 172 15.38 -11.95 -4.89
CA GLU A 172 16.50 -11.13 -4.47
C GLU A 172 16.00 -10.03 -3.54
N ILE A 173 16.64 -9.87 -2.37
CA ILE A 173 16.42 -8.73 -1.48
C ILE A 173 17.38 -7.64 -1.91
N LEU A 174 16.84 -6.50 -2.35
CA LEU A 174 17.64 -5.39 -2.87
C LEU A 174 18.14 -4.50 -1.74
N ASP A 175 17.21 -4.05 -0.91
CA ASP A 175 17.45 -3.13 0.21
C ASP A 175 16.22 -3.02 1.10
N GLY A 176 16.32 -2.21 2.13
CA GLY A 176 15.22 -1.89 3.01
C GLY A 176 15.52 -0.74 3.95
N CYS A 177 14.51 -0.42 4.76
CA CYS A 177 14.68 0.47 5.90
C CYS A 177 13.88 -0.02 7.09
N TYR A 178 14.33 0.31 8.28
CA TYR A 178 13.63 -0.04 9.51
C TYR A 178 13.53 1.12 10.48
N PHE A 179 12.52 1.04 11.32
CA PHE A 179 12.20 2.01 12.35
C PHE A 179 12.11 1.31 13.69
N ARG A 180 12.32 2.05 14.77
CA ARG A 180 11.84 1.64 16.09
C ARG A 180 10.32 1.60 16.07
N THR A 181 9.74 0.91 17.03
CA THR A 181 8.29 0.78 17.13
C THR A 181 7.77 1.23 18.48
N GLU A 182 6.53 1.68 18.46
CA GLU A 182 5.74 1.96 19.65
C GLU A 182 4.33 1.42 19.46
N ILE A 183 3.68 1.08 20.58
CA ILE A 183 2.29 0.66 20.66
C ILE A 183 1.45 1.79 21.26
N GLY A 184 0.18 1.90 20.86
CA GLY A 184 -0.75 2.86 21.49
C GLY A 184 -0.56 4.32 21.07
N ILE A 185 0.23 4.60 20.03
CA ILE A 185 0.49 5.99 19.58
C ILE A 185 -0.76 6.72 19.11
N PHE A 186 -1.84 6.00 18.85
CA PHE A 186 -3.13 6.55 18.41
C PHE A 186 -4.23 6.50 19.46
N ASP A 187 -3.99 5.86 20.62
CA ASP A 187 -5.02 5.55 21.61
C ASP A 187 -5.77 6.79 22.07
N THR A 188 -5.09 7.83 22.50
CA THR A 188 -5.72 9.08 22.98
C THR A 188 -6.68 9.69 21.95
N TYR A 189 -6.31 9.64 20.68
CA TYR A 189 -7.18 10.15 19.60
C TYR A 189 -8.40 9.24 19.39
N ILE A 190 -8.17 7.94 19.36
CA ILE A 190 -9.23 6.96 19.07
C ILE A 190 -10.22 6.90 20.23
N GLU A 191 -9.75 6.83 21.47
CA GLU A 191 -10.59 6.82 22.68
C GLU A 191 -11.50 8.04 22.74
N LYS A 192 -10.94 9.25 22.52
CA LYS A 192 -11.72 10.48 22.48
C LYS A 192 -12.89 10.43 21.48
N TRP A 193 -12.62 10.05 20.24
CA TRP A 193 -13.65 10.04 19.21
C TRP A 193 -14.61 8.85 19.32
N LYS A 194 -14.16 7.75 19.92
CA LYS A 194 -14.99 6.59 20.25
C LYS A 194 -16.00 6.95 21.34
N GLU A 195 -15.55 7.60 22.41
CA GLU A 195 -16.41 8.09 23.48
C GLU A 195 -17.48 9.07 22.96
N ILE A 196 -17.09 10.05 22.14
CA ILE A 196 -18.03 11.00 21.52
C ILE A 196 -19.05 10.25 20.64
N LYS A 197 -18.58 9.28 19.83
CA LYS A 197 -19.46 8.49 18.95
C LYS A 197 -20.47 7.67 19.75
N GLU A 198 -20.08 7.09 20.87
CA GLU A 198 -20.93 6.25 21.71
C GLU A 198 -21.96 7.07 22.49
N ASN A 199 -21.56 8.24 22.99
CA ASN A 199 -22.41 9.11 23.83
C ASN A 199 -23.20 10.14 23.02
N SER A 200 -23.19 10.10 21.70
CA SER A 200 -23.86 11.07 20.83
C SER A 200 -24.77 10.41 19.81
N THR A 201 -25.72 11.21 19.29
CA THR A 201 -26.60 10.83 18.18
C THR A 201 -26.56 11.86 17.06
N GLY A 202 -27.21 11.56 15.92
CA GLY A 202 -27.33 12.50 14.80
C GLY A 202 -26.02 12.97 14.24
N ALA A 203 -25.87 14.27 14.00
CA ALA A 203 -24.74 14.88 13.33
C ALA A 203 -23.41 14.70 14.09
N ILE A 204 -23.43 14.83 15.42
CA ILE A 204 -22.23 14.70 16.25
C ILE A 204 -21.66 13.28 16.15
N ARG A 205 -22.52 12.26 16.23
CA ARG A 205 -22.13 10.87 16.02
C ARG A 205 -21.52 10.63 14.63
N ALA A 206 -22.14 11.24 13.59
CA ALA A 206 -21.66 11.12 12.23
C ALA A 206 -20.27 11.76 12.06
N ILE A 207 -20.03 12.91 12.66
CA ILE A 207 -18.73 13.59 12.66
C ILE A 207 -17.69 12.74 13.40
N ALA A 208 -18.00 12.23 14.58
CA ALA A 208 -17.07 11.37 15.32
C ALA A 208 -16.68 10.12 14.51
N LYS A 209 -17.64 9.48 13.83
CA LYS A 209 -17.39 8.36 12.93
C LYS A 209 -16.46 8.77 11.77
N LEU A 210 -16.66 9.97 11.21
CA LEU A 210 -15.82 10.49 10.14
C LEU A 210 -14.38 10.68 10.62
N PHE A 211 -14.17 11.28 11.80
CA PHE A 211 -12.82 11.47 12.36
C PHE A 211 -12.12 10.14 12.63
N LEU A 212 -12.78 9.15 13.19
CA LEU A 212 -12.25 7.83 13.40
C LEU A 212 -11.79 7.18 12.07
N ASN A 213 -12.63 7.22 11.05
CA ASN A 213 -12.34 6.58 9.76
C ASN A 213 -11.29 7.35 8.93
N SER A 214 -11.18 8.66 9.12
CA SER A 214 -10.22 9.49 8.37
C SER A 214 -8.79 9.43 8.91
N LEU A 215 -8.59 8.93 10.13
CA LEU A 215 -7.26 8.84 10.75
C LEU A 215 -6.25 8.10 9.86
N TYR A 216 -6.60 6.92 9.39
CA TYR A 216 -5.78 6.14 8.47
C TYR A 216 -5.44 6.90 7.18
N GLY A 217 -6.47 7.50 6.56
CA GLY A 217 -6.28 8.29 5.34
C GLY A 217 -5.34 9.48 5.55
N LYS A 218 -5.43 10.15 6.72
CA LYS A 218 -4.55 11.26 7.06
C LYS A 218 -3.08 10.83 7.19
N MET A 219 -2.82 9.64 7.74
CA MET A 219 -1.45 9.10 7.79
C MET A 219 -0.86 8.88 6.39
N ALA A 220 -1.69 8.53 5.41
CA ALA A 220 -1.29 8.33 4.02
C ALA A 220 -1.27 9.62 3.18
N SER A 221 -1.69 10.77 3.71
CA SER A 221 -1.70 12.04 2.97
C SER A 221 -0.30 12.44 2.53
N SER A 222 -0.19 12.90 1.28
CA SER A 222 1.02 13.48 0.73
C SER A 222 1.12 14.96 1.11
N ASP A 223 2.33 15.46 1.22
CA ASP A 223 2.59 16.91 1.29
C ASP A 223 2.53 17.54 -0.11
N GLU A 224 2.48 16.72 -1.16
CA GLU A 224 2.26 17.15 -2.53
C GLU A 224 0.78 16.98 -2.87
N SER A 225 0.12 18.06 -3.27
CA SER A 225 -1.20 18.04 -3.87
C SER A 225 -1.09 18.09 -5.40
N SER A 226 -1.92 17.34 -6.08
CA SER A 226 -2.05 17.45 -7.54
C SER A 226 -3.52 17.65 -7.90
N TYR A 227 -3.77 18.55 -8.82
CA TYR A 227 -5.08 18.78 -9.38
C TYR A 227 -5.03 18.88 -10.90
N LYS A 228 -6.17 18.67 -11.53
CA LYS A 228 -6.31 18.76 -12.98
C LYS A 228 -6.92 20.10 -13.32
N VAL A 229 -6.20 20.90 -14.08
CA VAL A 229 -6.74 22.14 -14.67
C VAL A 229 -7.22 21.84 -16.07
N ALA A 230 -8.50 22.07 -16.31
CA ALA A 230 -9.12 21.89 -17.62
C ALA A 230 -8.77 23.05 -18.55
N TYR A 231 -8.48 22.76 -19.80
CA TYR A 231 -8.26 23.76 -20.85
C TYR A 231 -8.79 23.27 -22.19
N ILE A 232 -9.06 24.18 -23.10
CA ILE A 232 -9.38 23.84 -24.48
C ILE A 232 -8.08 23.80 -25.27
N ASN A 233 -7.76 22.64 -25.85
CA ASN A 233 -6.57 22.49 -26.67
C ASN A 233 -6.72 23.13 -28.06
N GLU A 234 -5.64 23.18 -28.83
CA GLU A 234 -5.62 23.76 -30.18
C GLU A 234 -6.63 23.14 -31.17
N LYS A 235 -7.12 21.94 -30.90
CA LYS A 235 -8.14 21.25 -31.69
C LYS A 235 -9.57 21.54 -31.20
N GLY A 236 -9.75 22.47 -30.26
CA GLY A 236 -11.04 22.79 -29.67
C GLY A 236 -11.61 21.73 -28.72
N SER A 237 -10.81 20.74 -28.33
CA SER A 237 -11.23 19.66 -27.44
C SER A 237 -10.80 19.93 -26.00
N LEU A 238 -11.61 19.46 -25.04
CA LEU A 238 -11.29 19.54 -23.61
C LEU A 238 -10.08 18.66 -23.29
N SER A 239 -9.06 19.26 -22.68
CA SER A 239 -7.85 18.60 -22.19
C SER A 239 -7.56 19.02 -20.76
N TYR A 240 -6.57 18.38 -20.10
CA TYR A 240 -6.23 18.63 -18.71
C TYR A 240 -4.72 18.70 -18.54
N HIS A 241 -4.24 19.73 -17.85
CA HIS A 241 -2.91 19.73 -17.25
C HIS A 241 -2.98 19.15 -15.82
N ILE A 242 -1.95 18.40 -15.44
CA ILE A 242 -1.75 18.00 -14.04
C ILE A 242 -0.79 19.00 -13.44
N VAL A 243 -1.27 19.74 -12.46
CA VAL A 243 -0.46 20.66 -11.67
C VAL A 243 -0.14 19.98 -10.35
N VAL A 244 1.15 19.95 -9.99
CA VAL A 244 1.62 19.45 -8.70
C VAL A 244 2.08 20.65 -7.90
N GLU A 245 1.46 20.88 -6.76
CA GLU A 245 1.83 21.93 -5.82
C GLU A 245 2.48 21.32 -4.58
N ASN A 246 3.61 21.90 -4.19
CA ASN A 246 4.17 21.73 -2.85
C ASN A 246 3.60 22.81 -1.94
N GLU A 247 3.25 22.50 -0.70
CA GLU A 247 2.71 23.45 0.30
C GLU A 247 3.55 24.72 0.51
N LYS A 248 4.72 24.82 -0.13
CA LYS A 248 5.64 25.97 -0.02
C LYS A 248 5.63 26.93 -1.21
N GLU A 249 4.96 26.60 -2.29
CA GLU A 249 4.89 27.45 -3.48
C GLU A 249 3.45 27.56 -3.97
N VAL A 250 2.68 28.45 -3.36
CA VAL A 250 1.41 28.89 -3.93
C VAL A 250 1.70 30.03 -4.89
N GLY A 251 2.02 29.68 -6.11
CA GLY A 251 2.01 30.63 -7.23
C GLY A 251 0.65 30.54 -7.93
N TYR A 252 -0.16 31.56 -7.81
CA TYR A 252 -1.35 31.70 -8.66
C TYR A 252 -0.89 31.95 -10.10
N ILE A 253 -1.33 31.13 -11.03
CA ILE A 253 -1.34 31.42 -12.46
C ILE A 253 -2.74 31.86 -12.84
#